data_fea088b5fa852741cd8071f95b3c5200
#
_entry.id   fea088b5fa852741cd8071f95b3c5200
#
_cell.length_a   1.000
_cell.length_b   1.000
_cell.length_c   1.000
_cell.angle_alpha   90.00
_cell.angle_beta   90.00
_cell.angle_gamma   90.00
#
_symmetry.space_group_name_H-M   'P 1'
#
loop_
_entity.id
_entity.type
_entity.pdbx_description
1 polymer ?
#
loop_
_entity_poly.entity_id
_entity_poly.type
_entity_poly.pdbx_seq_one_letter_code
_entity_poly.pdbx_strand_id
1 'polypeptide(L)'
;MTDALIRLYDAILERKDMDPAESKTARLIAAGPKKIAKKVGEEAVEVALDAMNEDRQGVINESADLLYNLSVLWATLNIRPNDVFDEIRRREELYGIAEKLPKPTGGAGK
;
A
#
# COMPACT_ATOMS: atom_id res chain seq x y z
N MET A 1 2.05 -14.20 5.37
CA MET A 1 1.50 -12.85 5.13
C MET A 1 2.29 -12.05 4.12
N THR A 2 3.60 -11.94 4.33
CA THR A 2 4.44 -11.21 3.38
C THR A 2 4.41 -11.84 2.00
N ASP A 3 4.28 -13.16 1.92
CA ASP A 3 4.23 -13.86 0.63
C ASP A 3 3.04 -13.41 -0.22
N ALA A 4 1.89 -13.20 0.41
CA ALA A 4 0.69 -12.78 -0.32
C ALA A 4 0.90 -11.38 -0.92
N LEU A 5 1.52 -10.48 -0.17
CA LEU A 5 1.77 -9.13 -0.66
C LEU A 5 2.80 -9.13 -1.80
N ILE A 6 3.82 -9.98 -1.68
CA ILE A 6 4.82 -10.12 -2.74
C ILE A 6 4.18 -10.68 -4.01
N ARG A 7 3.30 -11.69 -3.87
CA ARG A 7 2.60 -12.24 -5.03
C ARG A 7 1.71 -11.19 -5.70
N LEU A 8 1.03 -10.38 -4.88
CA LEU A 8 0.21 -9.31 -5.41
C LEU A 8 1.06 -8.30 -6.20
N TYR A 9 2.19 -7.90 -5.63
CA TYR A 9 3.08 -6.96 -6.28
C TYR A 9 3.61 -7.53 -7.60
N ASP A 10 4.04 -8.80 -7.59
CA ASP A 10 4.54 -9.44 -8.80
C ASP A 10 3.47 -9.51 -9.88
N ALA A 11 2.23 -9.80 -9.49
CA ALA A 11 1.11 -9.83 -10.43
C ALA A 11 0.86 -8.45 -11.04
N ILE A 12 1.04 -7.40 -10.23
CA ILE A 12 0.90 -6.04 -10.71
C ILE A 12 1.98 -5.74 -11.75
N LEU A 13 3.23 -6.14 -11.47
CA LEU A 13 4.33 -5.92 -12.42
C LEU A 13 4.08 -6.63 -13.74
N GLU A 14 3.49 -7.83 -13.70
CA GLU A 14 3.19 -8.58 -14.92
C GLU A 14 2.17 -7.87 -15.79
N ARG A 15 1.31 -7.05 -15.21
CA ARG A 15 0.23 -6.41 -15.93
C ARG A 15 0.51 -4.97 -16.34
N LYS A 16 1.61 -4.42 -15.89
CA LYS A 16 1.84 -2.98 -16.08
C LYS A 16 1.96 -2.60 -17.55
N ASP A 17 2.43 -3.51 -18.40
CA ASP A 17 2.61 -3.25 -19.82
C ASP A 17 1.47 -3.80 -20.69
N MET A 18 0.42 -4.30 -20.07
CA MET A 18 -0.73 -4.78 -20.80
C MET A 18 -1.56 -3.63 -21.36
N ASP A 19 -2.47 -3.96 -22.27
CA ASP A 19 -3.39 -2.99 -22.84
C ASP A 19 -4.29 -2.44 -21.72
N PRO A 20 -4.29 -1.13 -21.50
CA PRO A 20 -5.18 -0.54 -20.49
C PRO A 20 -6.66 -0.84 -20.71
N ALA A 21 -7.06 -1.13 -21.96
CA ALA A 21 -8.45 -1.49 -22.24
C ALA A 21 -8.81 -2.85 -21.64
N GLU A 22 -7.81 -3.71 -21.42
CA GLU A 22 -8.05 -5.07 -20.97
C GLU A 22 -7.58 -5.34 -19.55
N SER A 23 -6.78 -4.46 -18.96
CA SER A 23 -6.26 -4.65 -17.62
C SER A 23 -6.55 -3.42 -16.78
N LYS A 24 -7.30 -3.61 -15.71
CA LYS A 24 -7.57 -2.54 -14.74
C LYS A 24 -6.26 -2.02 -14.15
N THR A 25 -5.32 -2.91 -13.85
CA THR A 25 -4.02 -2.53 -13.29
C THR A 25 -3.23 -1.69 -14.28
N ALA A 26 -3.18 -2.11 -15.55
CA ALA A 26 -2.48 -1.34 -16.58
C ALA A 26 -3.11 0.05 -16.74
N ARG A 27 -4.44 0.11 -16.71
CA ARG A 27 -5.16 1.38 -16.82
C ARG A 27 -4.84 2.31 -15.66
N LEU A 28 -4.78 1.76 -14.45
CA LEU A 28 -4.49 2.54 -13.26
C LEU A 28 -3.05 3.07 -13.31
N ILE A 29 -2.11 2.23 -13.73
CA ILE A 29 -0.71 2.64 -13.85
C ILE A 29 -0.57 3.73 -14.91
N ALA A 30 -1.27 3.58 -16.03
CA ALA A 30 -1.24 4.58 -17.10
C ALA A 30 -1.79 5.93 -16.64
N ALA A 31 -2.70 5.93 -15.67
CA ALA A 31 -3.28 7.16 -15.15
C ALA A 31 -2.29 8.00 -14.34
N GLY A 32 -1.23 7.37 -13.83
CA GLY A 32 -0.13 8.08 -13.19
C GLY A 32 -0.20 8.10 -11.68
N PRO A 33 0.93 8.45 -11.04
CA PRO A 33 1.05 8.34 -9.57
C PRO A 33 0.06 9.23 -8.81
N LYS A 34 -0.29 10.38 -9.33
CA LYS A 34 -1.22 11.27 -8.61
C LYS A 34 -2.60 10.63 -8.48
N LYS A 35 -3.08 10.01 -9.57
CA LYS A 35 -4.37 9.35 -9.54
C LYS A 35 -4.35 8.15 -8.59
N ILE A 36 -3.25 7.40 -8.61
CA ILE A 36 -3.09 6.25 -7.74
C ILE A 36 -3.04 6.69 -6.28
N ALA A 37 -2.30 7.77 -5.99
CA ALA A 37 -2.22 8.30 -4.63
C ALA A 37 -3.59 8.73 -4.12
N LYS A 38 -4.40 9.33 -4.99
CA LYS A 38 -5.76 9.70 -4.62
C LYS A 38 -6.58 8.47 -4.24
N LYS A 39 -6.45 7.39 -5.01
CA LYS A 39 -7.17 6.15 -4.70
C LYS A 39 -6.70 5.54 -3.39
N VAL A 40 -5.41 5.61 -3.09
CA VAL A 40 -4.89 5.14 -1.80
C VAL A 40 -5.57 5.91 -0.66
N GLY A 41 -5.67 7.24 -0.79
CA GLY A 41 -6.33 8.05 0.21
C GLY A 41 -7.80 7.70 0.37
N GLU A 42 -8.49 7.50 -0.75
CA GLU A 42 -9.91 7.14 -0.72
C GLU A 42 -10.14 5.80 -0.02
N GLU A 43 -9.33 4.81 -0.33
CA GLU A 43 -9.48 3.49 0.31
C GLU A 43 -9.14 3.54 1.79
N ALA A 44 -8.15 4.35 2.18
CA ALA A 44 -7.82 4.51 3.59
C ALA A 44 -8.99 5.12 4.36
N VAL A 45 -9.66 6.11 3.78
CA VAL A 45 -10.85 6.70 4.39
C VAL A 45 -11.97 5.66 4.51
N GLU A 46 -12.17 4.84 3.47
CA GLU A 46 -13.19 3.79 3.50
C GLU A 46 -12.93 2.80 4.65
N VAL A 47 -11.66 2.40 4.83
CA VAL A 47 -11.31 1.52 5.95
C VAL A 47 -11.70 2.17 7.27
N ALA A 48 -11.38 3.46 7.43
CA ALA A 48 -11.68 4.17 8.67
C ALA A 48 -13.18 4.28 8.92
N LEU A 49 -13.94 4.59 7.87
CA LEU A 49 -15.40 4.71 8.01
C LEU A 49 -16.03 3.37 8.36
N ASP A 50 -15.59 2.29 7.71
CA ASP A 50 -16.13 0.97 8.01
C ASP A 50 -15.78 0.56 9.43
N ALA A 51 -14.58 0.91 9.91
CA ALA A 51 -14.17 0.62 11.28
C ALA A 51 -15.03 1.38 12.27
N MET A 52 -15.36 2.64 11.99
CA MET A 52 -16.20 3.45 12.85
C MET A 52 -17.62 2.89 12.94
N ASN A 53 -18.06 2.24 11.89
CA ASN A 53 -19.40 1.61 11.86
C ASN A 53 -19.35 0.16 12.33
N GLU A 54 -18.21 -0.32 12.80
CA GLU A 54 -18.01 -1.68 13.28
C GLU A 54 -18.37 -2.71 12.21
N ASP A 55 -18.16 -2.35 10.94
CA ASP A 55 -18.41 -3.23 9.81
C ASP A 55 -17.15 -4.04 9.55
N ARG A 56 -17.04 -5.19 10.20
CA ARG A 56 -15.85 -6.03 10.12
C ARG A 56 -15.54 -6.46 8.69
N GLN A 57 -16.54 -6.91 7.96
CA GLN A 57 -16.31 -7.38 6.59
C GLN A 57 -15.93 -6.22 5.67
N GLY A 58 -16.52 -5.06 5.90
CA GLY A 58 -16.14 -3.86 5.15
C GLY A 58 -14.69 -3.51 5.37
N VAL A 59 -14.22 -3.56 6.62
CA VAL A 59 -12.81 -3.28 6.92
C VAL A 59 -11.90 -4.27 6.19
N ILE A 60 -12.26 -5.55 6.18
CA ILE A 60 -11.47 -6.57 5.48
C ILE A 60 -11.41 -6.27 3.99
N ASN A 61 -12.57 -6.00 3.38
CA ASN A 61 -12.64 -5.74 1.94
C ASN A 61 -11.85 -4.50 1.55
N GLU A 62 -12.06 -3.41 2.29
CA GLU A 62 -11.39 -2.16 1.95
C GLU A 62 -9.90 -2.20 2.27
N SER A 63 -9.51 -2.99 3.27
CA SER A 63 -8.08 -3.17 3.54
C SER A 63 -7.39 -3.89 2.38
N ALA A 64 -8.05 -4.87 1.79
CA ALA A 64 -7.50 -5.55 0.61
C ALA A 64 -7.37 -4.57 -0.56
N ASP A 65 -8.39 -3.73 -0.78
CA ASP A 65 -8.33 -2.72 -1.83
C ASP A 65 -7.22 -1.70 -1.55
N LEU A 66 -7.06 -1.31 -0.30
CA LEU A 66 -6.00 -0.39 0.09
C LEU A 66 -4.63 -0.97 -0.22
N LEU A 67 -4.40 -2.23 0.15
CA LEU A 67 -3.12 -2.88 -0.12
C LEU A 67 -2.87 -3.02 -1.61
N TYR A 68 -3.91 -3.29 -2.40
CA TYR A 68 -3.78 -3.34 -3.85
C TYR A 68 -3.34 -1.99 -4.41
N ASN A 69 -4.06 -0.91 -4.07
CA ASN A 69 -3.73 0.42 -4.58
C ASN A 69 -2.36 0.89 -4.09
N LEU A 70 -2.01 0.57 -2.85
CA LEU A 70 -0.71 0.90 -2.30
C LEU A 70 0.40 0.18 -3.06
N SER A 71 0.18 -1.10 -3.39
CA SER A 71 1.16 -1.88 -4.15
C SER A 71 1.34 -1.32 -5.56
N VAL A 72 0.25 -0.88 -6.19
CA VAL A 72 0.33 -0.24 -7.51
C VAL A 72 1.14 1.05 -7.40
N LEU A 73 0.91 1.84 -6.36
CA LEU A 73 1.67 3.07 -6.15
C LEU A 73 3.16 2.77 -5.98
N TRP A 74 3.49 1.77 -5.17
CA TRP A 74 4.89 1.36 -5.01
C TRP A 74 5.50 1.00 -6.36
N ALA A 75 4.78 0.23 -7.18
CA ALA A 75 5.30 -0.20 -8.48
C ALA A 75 5.62 0.99 -9.37
N THR A 76 4.79 2.04 -9.34
CA THR A 76 5.03 3.22 -10.16
C THR A 76 6.17 4.08 -9.65
N LEU A 77 6.55 3.92 -8.39
CA LEU A 77 7.64 4.68 -7.77
C LEU A 77 8.91 3.86 -7.62
N ASN A 78 8.93 2.66 -8.20
CA ASN A 78 10.07 1.75 -8.10
C ASN A 78 10.39 1.35 -6.66
N ILE A 79 9.37 1.27 -5.83
CA ILE A 79 9.49 0.79 -4.46
C ILE A 79 9.04 -0.66 -4.46
N ARG A 80 9.81 -1.54 -3.84
CA ARG A 80 9.44 -2.95 -3.71
C ARG A 80 8.92 -3.21 -2.31
N PRO A 81 8.07 -4.23 -2.14
CA PRO A 81 7.60 -4.56 -0.79
C PRO A 81 8.72 -4.75 0.21
N ASN A 82 9.84 -5.33 -0.21
CA ASN A 82 10.98 -5.54 0.69
C ASN A 82 11.57 -4.23 1.21
N ASP A 83 11.49 -3.15 0.43
CA ASP A 83 11.97 -1.85 0.90
C ASP A 83 11.17 -1.41 2.13
N VAL A 84 9.87 -1.64 2.10
CA VAL A 84 8.99 -1.29 3.23
C VAL A 84 9.22 -2.25 4.39
N PHE A 85 9.34 -3.56 4.10
CA PHE A 85 9.58 -4.56 5.14
C PHE A 85 10.92 -4.31 5.84
N ASP A 86 11.94 -3.87 5.09
CA ASP A 86 13.25 -3.55 5.67
C ASP A 86 13.12 -2.39 6.66
N GLU A 87 12.30 -1.39 6.33
CA GLU A 87 12.08 -0.28 7.24
C GLU A 87 11.34 -0.73 8.50
N ILE A 88 10.38 -1.65 8.35
CA ILE A 88 9.69 -2.22 9.51
C ILE A 88 10.68 -2.95 10.40
N ARG A 89 11.57 -3.77 9.80
CA ARG A 89 12.58 -4.48 10.57
C ARG A 89 13.52 -3.53 11.28
N ARG A 90 13.91 -2.44 10.61
CA ARG A 90 14.79 -1.45 11.22
C ARG A 90 14.15 -0.86 12.48
N ARG A 91 12.86 -0.52 12.41
CA ARG A 91 12.15 0.03 13.57
C ARG A 91 12.01 -1.01 14.66
N GLU A 92 11.78 -2.25 14.28
CA GLU A 92 11.68 -3.35 15.22
C GLU A 92 12.97 -3.51 16.02
N GLU A 93 14.11 -3.40 15.35
CA GLU A 93 15.41 -3.52 16.00
C GLU A 93 15.73 -2.36 16.92
N LEU A 94 15.31 -1.15 16.54
CA LEU A 94 15.66 0.04 17.31
C LEU A 94 14.75 0.28 18.51
N TYR A 95 13.46 0.03 18.35
CA TYR A 95 12.48 0.44 19.35
C TYR A 95 11.52 -0.67 19.76
N GLY A 96 11.51 -1.78 19.03
CA GLY A 96 10.48 -2.78 19.21
C GLY A 96 9.25 -2.42 18.41
N ILE A 97 8.64 -3.43 17.83
CA ILE A 97 7.55 -3.21 16.87
C ILE A 97 6.26 -2.71 17.56
N ALA A 98 6.10 -3.01 18.84
CA ALA A 98 4.89 -2.64 19.56
C ALA A 98 4.94 -1.21 20.12
N GLU A 99 6.10 -0.59 20.08
CA GLU A 99 6.24 0.76 20.62
C GLU A 99 5.93 1.79 19.55
N LYS A 100 5.39 2.92 19.96
CA LYS A 100 5.20 4.01 19.04
C LYS A 100 6.56 4.59 18.68
N LEU A 101 6.88 4.56 17.40
CA LEU A 101 8.21 4.94 16.96
C LEU A 101 8.25 6.38 16.50
N PRO A 102 9.30 7.12 16.86
CA PRO A 102 9.49 8.45 16.29
C PRO A 102 9.85 8.32 14.83
N LYS A 103 9.56 9.35 14.06
CA LYS A 103 9.93 9.34 12.67
C LYS A 103 11.44 9.39 12.55
N PRO A 104 12.00 8.65 11.59
CA PRO A 104 13.46 8.57 11.50
C PRO A 104 14.13 9.86 11.07
N THR A 105 13.42 10.72 10.40
CA THR A 105 14.06 11.96 10.01
C THR A 105 14.01 12.91 11.14
N GLY A 106 15.08 13.50 11.35
CA GLY A 106 15.13 14.48 12.35
C GLY A 106 14.16 15.54 12.17
N GLY A 107 13.73 15.50 11.29
CA GLY A 107 12.84 16.38 11.21
C GLY A 107 11.98 16.28 12.27
N ALA A 108 11.95 16.11 12.46
CA ALA A 108 11.24 16.23 13.06
C ALA A 108 10.88 16.06 14.09
N GLY A 109 11.09 16.07 14.17
CA GLY A 109 10.84 15.71 15.11
C GLY A 109 9.90 15.93 15.72
N LYS A 110 9.99 16.07 15.56
CA LYS A 110 9.39 16.24 16.07
C LYS A 110 8.99 15.88 16.70
#